data_0c59e796e2afff9be29313be7550c3f0
#
_entry.id   0c59e796e2afff9be29313be7550c3f0
#
_cell.length_a   1.000
_cell.length_b   1.000
_cell.length_c   1.000
_cell.angle_alpha   90.00
_cell.angle_beta   90.00
_cell.angle_gamma   90.00
#
_symmetry.space_group_name_H-M   'P 1'
#
loop_
_entity.id
_entity.type
_entity.pdbx_description
1 polymer ?
#
loop_
_entity_poly.entity_id
_entity_poly.type
_entity_poly.pdbx_seq_one_letter_code
_entity_poly.pdbx_strand_id
1 'polypeptide(L)'
;MFNAIVRADTLQATLDSVGVLVDECKIHFDDAGLEIRAVDPANVGMVDLTLDTDAFESFEVDEGLIGVDLVRLQDIAGMASGDQLVHLELDEETRKLHISIDGLEYTLGLLDPESIREEPDLPEDLDLPANIVIEGRDIDRAVKAADMVSDHIELGLDDSEDVFYVAAEGDTDDVHLELDNDDLIDLVSGPASSLFSLEYLKNMNKAIPKDTEVTMELGEEFPVKLHFDIAEGEGAVTYMLAPRIQSN
;
A
#
# COMPACT_ATOMS: atom_id res chain seq x y z
N MET A 1 2.08 -15.94 22.11
CA MET A 1 2.40 -14.68 22.85
C MET A 1 2.72 -13.60 21.81
N PHE A 2 2.23 -12.38 21.97
CA PHE A 2 2.62 -11.25 21.12
C PHE A 2 2.84 -10.03 22.02
N ASN A 3 4.05 -9.50 22.01
CA ASN A 3 4.44 -8.29 22.71
C ASN A 3 5.44 -7.53 21.83
N ALA A 4 5.06 -6.33 21.41
CA ALA A 4 5.85 -5.52 20.50
C ALA A 4 5.88 -4.05 20.95
N ILE A 5 7.00 -3.40 20.67
CA ILE A 5 7.19 -1.97 20.86
C ILE A 5 7.62 -1.39 19.53
N VAL A 6 6.85 -0.45 19.01
CA VAL A 6 7.08 0.16 17.70
C VAL A 6 6.93 1.67 17.78
N ARG A 7 7.62 2.39 16.92
CA ARG A 7 7.43 3.85 16.78
C ARG A 7 6.07 4.16 16.18
N ALA A 8 5.47 5.26 16.60
CA ALA A 8 4.15 5.66 16.14
C ALA A 8 4.10 5.92 14.63
N ASP A 9 5.13 6.56 14.08
CA ASP A 9 5.23 6.83 12.64
C ASP A 9 5.31 5.54 11.81
N THR A 10 6.06 4.54 12.27
CA THR A 10 6.14 3.21 11.66
C THR A 10 4.79 2.50 11.68
N LEU A 11 4.14 2.47 12.86
CA LEU A 11 2.82 1.84 12.99
C LEU A 11 1.77 2.54 12.12
N GLN A 12 1.74 3.87 12.12
CA GLN A 12 0.82 4.66 11.29
C GLN A 12 1.04 4.40 9.81
N ALA A 13 2.30 4.45 9.32
CA ALA A 13 2.61 4.15 7.92
C ALA A 13 2.17 2.74 7.52
N THR A 14 2.36 1.74 8.39
CA THR A 14 1.90 0.36 8.17
C THR A 14 0.39 0.29 8.05
N LEU A 15 -0.34 0.86 9.01
CA LEU A 15 -1.80 0.83 9.02
C LEU A 15 -2.42 1.65 7.88
N ASP A 16 -1.84 2.80 7.56
CA ASP A 16 -2.31 3.66 6.46
C ASP A 16 -2.12 2.98 5.11
N SER A 17 -1.02 2.23 4.91
CA SER A 17 -0.78 1.49 3.68
C SER A 17 -1.85 0.41 3.41
N VAL A 18 -2.42 -0.17 4.45
CA VAL A 18 -3.51 -1.16 4.31
C VAL A 18 -4.88 -0.50 4.30
N GLY A 19 -5.08 0.51 5.16
CA GLY A 19 -6.37 1.19 5.36
C GLY A 19 -6.87 2.00 4.15
N VAL A 20 -6.01 2.26 3.14
CA VAL A 20 -6.46 2.89 1.87
C VAL A 20 -7.33 1.97 1.03
N LEU A 21 -7.35 0.66 1.31
CA LEU A 21 -8.11 -0.35 0.55
C LEU A 21 -9.19 -1.06 1.37
N VAL A 22 -8.96 -1.27 2.67
CA VAL A 22 -9.85 -2.07 3.52
C VAL A 22 -10.01 -1.46 4.91
N ASP A 23 -11.16 -1.70 5.56
CA ASP A 23 -11.47 -1.23 6.92
C ASP A 23 -11.09 -2.25 8.00
N GLU A 24 -10.84 -3.50 7.62
CA GLU A 24 -10.45 -4.60 8.49
C GLU A 24 -9.48 -5.53 7.78
N CYS A 25 -8.55 -6.14 8.50
CA CYS A 25 -7.59 -7.08 7.93
C CYS A 25 -7.16 -8.16 8.93
N LYS A 26 -6.49 -9.16 8.38
CA LYS A 26 -5.72 -10.16 9.12
C LYS A 26 -4.28 -9.70 9.21
N ILE A 27 -3.67 -9.87 10.37
CA ILE A 27 -2.25 -9.61 10.59
C ILE A 27 -1.62 -10.92 11.02
N HIS A 28 -0.75 -11.46 10.18
CA HIS A 28 0.13 -12.57 10.51
C HIS A 28 1.38 -12.03 11.19
N PHE A 29 1.92 -12.79 12.13
CA PHE A 29 3.18 -12.47 12.77
C PHE A 29 3.95 -13.74 13.14
N ASP A 30 5.24 -13.69 12.97
CA ASP A 30 6.17 -14.75 13.32
C ASP A 30 7.55 -14.16 13.68
N ASP A 31 8.60 -14.98 13.72
CA ASP A 31 9.96 -14.57 14.01
C ASP A 31 10.63 -13.71 12.92
N ALA A 32 10.02 -13.58 11.74
CA ALA A 32 10.47 -12.68 10.67
C ALA A 32 9.84 -11.28 10.75
N GLY A 33 8.66 -11.12 11.39
CA GLY A 33 7.98 -9.84 11.50
C GLY A 33 6.46 -9.92 11.36
N LEU A 34 5.87 -8.92 10.71
CA LEU A 34 4.44 -8.87 10.39
C LEU A 34 4.21 -9.02 8.89
N GLU A 35 3.12 -9.69 8.53
CA GLU A 35 2.63 -9.79 7.15
C GLU A 35 1.13 -9.48 7.11
N ILE A 36 0.73 -8.63 6.15
CA ILE A 36 -0.67 -8.26 5.92
C ILE A 36 -0.97 -8.37 4.44
N ARG A 37 -1.92 -9.22 4.08
CA ARG A 37 -2.47 -9.31 2.72
C ARG A 37 -3.95 -8.99 2.74
N ALA A 38 -4.38 -8.10 1.88
CA ALA A 38 -5.78 -7.75 1.78
C ALA A 38 -6.20 -7.39 0.35
N VAL A 39 -7.48 -7.58 0.07
CA VAL A 39 -8.11 -7.17 -1.19
C VAL A 39 -9.36 -6.37 -0.87
N ASP A 40 -9.60 -5.31 -1.62
CA ASP A 40 -10.78 -4.47 -1.47
C ASP A 40 -12.09 -5.23 -1.74
N PRO A 41 -13.26 -4.75 -1.28
CA PRO A 41 -14.53 -5.44 -1.47
C PRO A 41 -14.92 -5.70 -2.92
N ALA A 42 -14.41 -4.94 -3.88
CA ALA A 42 -14.67 -5.10 -5.31
C ALA A 42 -13.70 -6.05 -6.04
N ASN A 43 -12.65 -6.54 -5.37
CA ASN A 43 -11.53 -7.31 -5.95
C ASN A 43 -10.78 -6.56 -7.06
N VAL A 44 -10.59 -5.28 -6.89
CA VAL A 44 -9.92 -4.41 -7.86
C VAL A 44 -8.53 -4.01 -7.37
N GLY A 45 -8.40 -3.68 -6.09
CA GLY A 45 -7.15 -3.30 -5.45
C GLY A 45 -6.70 -4.31 -4.41
N MET A 46 -5.42 -4.64 -4.40
CA MET A 46 -4.79 -5.54 -3.43
C MET A 46 -3.59 -4.86 -2.79
N VAL A 47 -3.32 -5.24 -1.55
CA VAL A 47 -2.11 -4.87 -0.82
C VAL A 47 -1.44 -6.11 -0.26
N ASP A 48 -0.14 -6.18 -0.42
CA ASP A 48 0.79 -7.07 0.28
C ASP A 48 1.80 -6.21 1.01
N LEU A 49 1.87 -6.37 2.32
CA LEU A 49 2.75 -5.60 3.19
C LEU A 49 3.51 -6.54 4.10
N THR A 50 4.81 -6.35 4.18
CA THR A 50 5.68 -6.97 5.18
C THR A 50 6.35 -5.89 6.02
N LEU A 51 6.54 -6.16 7.31
CA LEU A 51 7.27 -5.30 8.23
C LEU A 51 8.24 -6.16 9.03
N ASP A 52 9.53 -5.92 8.82
CA ASP A 52 10.61 -6.69 9.42
C ASP A 52 10.70 -6.48 10.93
N THR A 53 11.31 -7.42 11.65
CA THR A 53 11.53 -7.27 13.09
C THR A 53 12.39 -6.05 13.44
N ASP A 54 13.28 -5.63 12.53
CA ASP A 54 14.15 -4.46 12.70
C ASP A 54 13.39 -3.12 12.71
N ALA A 55 12.13 -3.10 12.26
CA ALA A 55 11.21 -1.96 12.39
C ALA A 55 10.71 -1.71 13.82
N PHE A 56 10.95 -2.66 14.73
CA PHE A 56 10.47 -2.63 16.11
C PHE A 56 11.62 -2.34 17.09
N GLU A 57 11.33 -1.58 18.13
CA GLU A 57 12.24 -1.42 19.29
C GLU A 57 12.33 -2.72 20.12
N SER A 58 11.27 -3.51 20.13
CA SER A 58 11.19 -4.83 20.73
C SER A 58 10.10 -5.65 20.03
N PHE A 59 10.40 -6.89 19.71
CA PHE A 59 9.47 -7.81 19.06
C PHE A 59 9.63 -9.20 19.66
N GLU A 60 8.70 -9.59 20.53
CA GLU A 60 8.69 -10.89 21.22
C GLU A 60 7.36 -11.59 20.91
N VAL A 61 7.38 -12.49 19.92
CA VAL A 61 6.17 -13.15 19.44
C VAL A 61 6.36 -14.66 19.28
N ASP A 62 5.28 -15.42 19.44
CA ASP A 62 5.13 -16.75 18.85
C ASP A 62 4.28 -16.58 17.58
N GLU A 63 4.50 -17.43 16.58
CA GLU A 63 3.70 -17.42 15.33
C GLU A 63 2.20 -17.33 15.62
N GLY A 64 1.50 -16.43 14.95
CA GLY A 64 0.09 -16.23 15.17
C GLY A 64 -0.60 -15.38 14.11
N LEU A 65 -1.92 -15.23 14.31
CA LEU A 65 -2.82 -14.50 13.44
C LEU A 65 -3.86 -13.76 14.29
N ILE A 66 -4.04 -12.47 14.00
CA ILE A 66 -5.12 -11.67 14.60
C ILE A 66 -5.95 -10.98 13.52
N GLY A 67 -7.23 -10.77 13.81
CA GLY A 67 -8.12 -9.94 13.02
C GLY A 67 -8.31 -8.58 13.66
N VAL A 68 -8.17 -7.50 12.92
CA VAL A 68 -8.25 -6.14 13.45
C VAL A 68 -9.25 -5.26 12.69
N ASP A 69 -9.96 -4.40 13.43
CA ASP A 69 -10.66 -3.24 12.91
C ASP A 69 -9.61 -2.15 12.69
N LEU A 70 -9.21 -1.95 11.42
CA LEU A 70 -8.14 -1.03 11.04
C LEU A 70 -8.51 0.42 11.38
N VAL A 71 -9.75 0.83 11.15
CA VAL A 71 -10.19 2.21 11.41
C VAL A 71 -9.97 2.57 12.87
N ARG A 72 -10.35 1.66 13.78
CA ARG A 72 -10.12 1.88 15.22
C ARG A 72 -8.65 1.86 15.60
N LEU A 73 -7.88 0.94 15.01
CA LEU A 73 -6.45 0.85 15.31
C LEU A 73 -5.70 2.09 14.80
N GLN A 74 -6.07 2.62 13.61
CA GLN A 74 -5.55 3.88 13.08
C GLN A 74 -5.91 5.07 13.98
N ASP A 75 -7.16 5.16 14.44
CA ASP A 75 -7.60 6.22 15.36
C ASP A 75 -6.76 6.21 16.66
N ILE A 76 -6.45 5.03 17.21
CA ILE A 76 -5.64 4.89 18.42
C ILE A 76 -4.18 5.24 18.12
N ALA A 77 -3.60 4.68 17.05
CA ALA A 77 -2.22 4.97 16.64
C ALA A 77 -2.03 6.47 16.32
N GLY A 78 -3.06 7.12 15.77
CA GLY A 78 -3.09 8.55 15.47
C GLY A 78 -3.07 9.46 16.72
N MET A 79 -3.26 8.93 17.92
CA MET A 79 -3.08 9.67 19.18
C MET A 79 -1.61 9.85 19.57
N ALA A 80 -0.74 9.00 19.03
CA ALA A 80 0.71 9.11 19.20
C ALA A 80 1.31 10.02 18.12
N SER A 81 2.46 10.60 18.40
CA SER A 81 3.15 11.53 17.51
C SER A 81 4.56 11.05 17.22
N GLY A 82 4.92 11.00 15.94
CA GLY A 82 6.28 10.80 15.47
C GLY A 82 6.98 9.60 16.11
N ASP A 83 8.01 9.88 16.84
CA ASP A 83 8.91 8.92 17.49
C ASP A 83 8.40 8.38 18.86
N GLN A 84 7.19 8.71 19.29
CA GLN A 84 6.62 8.11 20.49
C GLN A 84 6.49 6.60 20.31
N LEU A 85 6.75 5.87 21.41
CA LEU A 85 6.66 4.41 21.38
C LEU A 85 5.23 3.95 21.68
N VAL A 86 4.76 3.02 20.87
CA VAL A 86 3.50 2.32 21.04
C VAL A 86 3.81 0.90 21.47
N HIS A 87 3.32 0.51 22.66
CA HIS A 87 3.42 -0.85 23.18
C HIS A 87 2.16 -1.61 22.82
N LEU A 88 2.32 -2.79 22.25
CA LEU A 88 1.25 -3.68 21.81
C LEU A 88 1.40 -5.02 22.54
N GLU A 89 0.40 -5.44 23.28
CA GLU A 89 0.38 -6.72 24.01
C GLU A 89 -0.93 -7.46 23.72
N LEU A 90 -0.84 -8.69 23.23
CA LEU A 90 -2.00 -9.55 22.96
C LEU A 90 -2.37 -10.39 24.19
N ASP A 91 -3.59 -10.22 24.66
CA ASP A 91 -4.25 -11.17 25.56
C ASP A 91 -5.02 -12.21 24.70
N GLU A 92 -4.41 -13.36 24.50
CA GLU A 92 -4.96 -14.46 23.70
C GLU A 92 -6.24 -15.06 24.34
N GLU A 93 -6.33 -15.08 25.69
CA GLU A 93 -7.50 -15.67 26.39
C GLU A 93 -8.75 -14.83 26.15
N THR A 94 -8.61 -13.50 26.18
CA THR A 94 -9.75 -12.59 26.01
C THR A 94 -9.86 -12.03 24.58
N ARG A 95 -8.90 -12.34 23.70
CA ARG A 95 -8.80 -11.83 22.31
C ARG A 95 -8.84 -10.30 22.31
N LYS A 96 -7.96 -9.69 23.05
CA LYS A 96 -7.82 -8.23 23.16
C LYS A 96 -6.38 -7.81 22.94
N LEU A 97 -6.22 -6.71 22.24
CA LEU A 97 -4.94 -6.02 22.10
C LEU A 97 -4.89 -4.86 23.08
N HIS A 98 -3.95 -4.92 24.02
CA HIS A 98 -3.63 -3.82 24.92
C HIS A 98 -2.61 -2.91 24.24
N ILE A 99 -2.92 -1.62 24.20
CA ILE A 99 -2.13 -0.60 23.52
C ILE A 99 -1.80 0.49 24.52
N SER A 100 -0.50 0.74 24.73
CA SER A 100 -0.02 1.77 25.67
C SER A 100 0.78 2.83 24.93
N ILE A 101 0.43 4.10 25.11
CA ILE A 101 1.05 5.27 24.47
C ILE A 101 1.19 6.36 25.52
N ASP A 102 2.41 6.67 25.95
CA ASP A 102 2.72 7.80 26.87
C ASP A 102 1.72 7.94 28.06
N GLY A 103 1.42 6.82 28.72
CA GLY A 103 0.51 6.76 29.87
C GLY A 103 -0.98 6.65 29.49
N LEU A 104 -1.33 6.64 28.22
CA LEU A 104 -2.65 6.24 27.73
C LEU A 104 -2.69 4.71 27.63
N GLU A 105 -3.70 4.10 28.20
CA GLU A 105 -3.97 2.67 28.09
C GLU A 105 -5.28 2.45 27.32
N TYR A 106 -5.20 1.71 26.24
CA TYR A 106 -6.35 1.34 25.44
C TYR A 106 -6.47 -0.18 25.30
N THR A 107 -7.68 -0.69 25.28
CA THR A 107 -7.95 -2.11 25.05
C THR A 107 -8.85 -2.27 23.85
N LEU A 108 -8.30 -2.81 22.77
CA LEU A 108 -9.01 -3.07 21.50
C LEU A 108 -9.49 -4.52 21.47
N GLY A 109 -10.79 -4.73 21.28
CA GLY A 109 -11.34 -6.07 21.01
C GLY A 109 -10.97 -6.49 19.58
N LEU A 110 -10.42 -7.69 19.44
CA LEU A 110 -10.03 -8.23 18.14
C LEU A 110 -11.22 -8.88 17.43
N LEU A 111 -11.20 -8.82 16.11
CA LEU A 111 -12.15 -9.51 15.24
C LEU A 111 -11.79 -10.99 15.14
N ASP A 112 -12.79 -11.81 14.78
CA ASP A 112 -12.53 -13.19 14.42
C ASP A 112 -11.89 -13.25 13.02
N PRO A 113 -10.65 -13.77 12.86
CA PRO A 113 -10.04 -13.87 11.55
C PRO A 113 -10.90 -14.63 10.52
N GLU A 114 -11.73 -15.58 10.99
CA GLU A 114 -12.66 -16.30 10.10
C GLU A 114 -13.83 -15.42 9.60
N SER A 115 -14.12 -14.30 10.27
CA SER A 115 -15.15 -13.34 9.85
C SER A 115 -14.64 -12.31 8.84
N ILE A 116 -13.32 -12.14 8.76
CA ILE A 116 -12.66 -11.24 7.82
C ILE A 116 -12.52 -11.95 6.46
N ARG A 117 -12.61 -11.16 5.40
CA ARG A 117 -12.44 -11.65 4.04
C ARG A 117 -11.17 -12.51 3.88
N GLU A 118 -11.24 -13.53 3.03
CA GLU A 118 -10.07 -14.35 2.69
C GLU A 118 -9.01 -13.48 2.00
N GLU A 119 -7.77 -13.75 2.36
CA GLU A 119 -6.60 -13.09 1.77
C GLU A 119 -6.48 -13.49 0.30
N PRO A 120 -6.05 -12.57 -0.57
CA PRO A 120 -5.89 -12.88 -1.97
C PRO A 120 -4.67 -13.77 -2.20
N ASP A 121 -4.78 -14.68 -3.15
CA ASP A 121 -3.61 -15.32 -3.75
C ASP A 121 -2.95 -14.31 -4.69
N LEU A 122 -1.74 -13.88 -4.37
CA LEU A 122 -0.95 -13.03 -5.26
C LEU A 122 -0.45 -13.88 -6.44
N PRO A 123 -0.63 -13.41 -7.68
CA PRO A 123 -0.07 -14.11 -8.83
C PRO A 123 1.46 -13.96 -8.84
N GLU A 124 2.15 -14.99 -8.31
CA GLU A 124 3.62 -15.03 -8.23
C GLU A 124 4.27 -15.00 -9.63
N ASP A 125 3.56 -15.48 -10.66
CA ASP A 125 4.05 -15.60 -12.04
C ASP A 125 3.64 -14.43 -12.96
N LEU A 126 3.13 -13.31 -12.41
CA LEU A 126 2.78 -12.16 -13.22
C LEU A 126 4.03 -11.36 -13.57
N ASP A 127 4.65 -11.70 -14.71
CA ASP A 127 5.79 -10.99 -15.29
C ASP A 127 5.28 -9.87 -16.22
N LEU A 128 5.51 -8.63 -15.83
CA LEU A 128 5.07 -7.45 -16.56
C LEU A 128 6.26 -6.87 -17.35
N PRO A 129 6.08 -6.57 -18.64
CA PRO A 129 7.21 -6.28 -19.54
C PRO A 129 7.89 -4.93 -19.32
N ALA A 130 7.21 -3.96 -18.71
CA ALA A 130 7.77 -2.65 -18.43
C ALA A 130 7.98 -2.48 -16.92
N ASN A 131 9.14 -1.92 -16.56
CA ASN A 131 9.49 -1.59 -15.18
C ASN A 131 9.99 -0.15 -15.14
N ILE A 132 9.34 0.68 -14.33
CA ILE A 132 9.60 2.10 -14.18
C ILE A 132 9.91 2.39 -12.72
N VAL A 133 11.08 2.97 -12.43
CA VAL A 133 11.41 3.46 -11.09
C VAL A 133 11.28 4.97 -11.06
N ILE A 134 10.39 5.47 -10.21
CA ILE A 134 9.97 6.86 -10.16
C ILE A 134 9.88 7.35 -8.71
N GLU A 135 10.05 8.64 -8.46
CA GLU A 135 9.84 9.17 -7.12
C GLU A 135 8.34 9.32 -6.78
N GLY A 136 7.96 9.03 -5.53
CA GLY A 136 6.57 9.15 -5.07
C GLY A 136 5.94 10.52 -5.33
N ARG A 137 6.74 11.60 -5.30
CA ARG A 137 6.25 12.96 -5.62
C ARG A 137 5.78 13.12 -7.06
N ASP A 138 6.37 12.40 -8.02
CA ASP A 138 5.98 12.49 -9.43
C ASP A 138 4.70 11.71 -9.69
N ILE A 139 4.51 10.57 -9.01
CA ILE A 139 3.22 9.86 -8.98
C ILE A 139 2.14 10.77 -8.37
N ASP A 140 2.41 11.41 -7.22
CA ASP A 140 1.48 12.35 -6.57
C ASP A 140 1.09 13.50 -7.51
N ARG A 141 2.05 14.03 -8.26
CA ARG A 141 1.82 15.08 -9.27
C ARG A 141 0.93 14.58 -10.41
N ALA A 142 1.21 13.40 -10.95
CA ALA A 142 0.46 12.79 -12.04
C ALA A 142 -0.99 12.50 -11.63
N VAL A 143 -1.19 11.85 -10.49
CA VAL A 143 -2.51 11.53 -9.93
C VAL A 143 -3.32 12.80 -9.68
N LYS A 144 -2.72 13.85 -9.11
CA LYS A 144 -3.41 15.13 -8.88
C LYS A 144 -3.77 15.85 -10.17
N ALA A 145 -2.95 15.78 -11.20
CA ALA A 145 -3.26 16.36 -12.49
C ALA A 145 -4.42 15.64 -13.16
N ALA A 146 -4.42 14.30 -13.16
CA ALA A 146 -5.52 13.49 -13.69
C ALA A 146 -6.85 13.75 -12.96
N ASP A 147 -6.83 13.93 -11.63
CA ASP A 147 -8.01 14.19 -10.79
C ASP A 147 -8.73 15.52 -11.13
N MET A 148 -8.09 16.40 -11.85
CA MET A 148 -8.71 17.65 -12.31
C MET A 148 -9.61 17.45 -13.51
N VAL A 149 -9.47 16.36 -14.26
CA VAL A 149 -10.13 16.20 -15.56
C VAL A 149 -10.93 14.91 -15.71
N SER A 150 -10.59 13.83 -15.01
CA SER A 150 -11.18 12.51 -15.26
C SER A 150 -11.31 11.66 -14.00
N ASP A 151 -12.21 10.67 -14.05
CA ASP A 151 -12.29 9.58 -13.05
C ASP A 151 -11.39 8.38 -13.42
N HIS A 152 -10.64 8.51 -14.52
CA HIS A 152 -9.78 7.48 -15.06
C HIS A 152 -8.40 8.03 -15.37
N ILE A 153 -7.41 7.17 -15.34
CA ILE A 153 -6.02 7.49 -15.64
C ILE A 153 -5.42 6.36 -16.48
N GLU A 154 -4.80 6.69 -17.56
CA GLU A 154 -4.00 5.78 -18.36
C GLU A 154 -2.53 5.90 -17.96
N LEU A 155 -1.90 4.75 -17.71
CA LEU A 155 -0.47 4.62 -17.51
C LEU A 155 0.08 3.80 -18.67
N GLY A 156 1.12 4.29 -19.31
CA GLY A 156 1.70 3.61 -20.44
C GLY A 156 3.14 3.98 -20.71
N LEU A 157 3.74 3.23 -21.63
CA LEU A 157 5.10 3.45 -22.06
C LEU A 157 5.17 3.45 -23.59
N ASP A 158 5.69 4.53 -24.16
CA ASP A 158 6.07 4.54 -25.56
C ASP A 158 7.45 3.89 -25.71
N ASP A 159 7.44 2.61 -26.10
CA ASP A 159 8.64 1.78 -26.24
C ASP A 159 9.53 2.20 -27.42
N SER A 160 9.01 3.06 -28.33
CA SER A 160 9.78 3.61 -29.45
C SER A 160 10.63 4.83 -29.07
N GLU A 161 10.20 5.56 -28.05
CA GLU A 161 10.87 6.77 -27.56
C GLU A 161 11.44 6.61 -26.14
N ASP A 162 11.21 5.46 -25.48
CA ASP A 162 11.56 5.17 -24.09
C ASP A 162 10.99 6.22 -23.12
N VAL A 163 9.70 6.55 -23.29
CA VAL A 163 8.99 7.58 -22.49
C VAL A 163 7.84 6.94 -21.73
N PHE A 164 7.86 7.09 -20.42
CA PHE A 164 6.70 6.79 -19.58
C PHE A 164 5.70 7.95 -19.66
N TYR A 165 4.44 7.64 -19.89
CA TYR A 165 3.40 8.66 -19.94
C TYR A 165 2.24 8.36 -18.99
N VAL A 166 1.61 9.45 -18.54
CA VAL A 166 0.36 9.45 -17.81
C VAL A 166 -0.64 10.31 -18.53
N ALA A 167 -1.78 9.75 -18.90
CA ALA A 167 -2.83 10.46 -19.60
C ALA A 167 -4.18 10.37 -18.87
N ALA A 168 -4.97 11.42 -18.95
CA ALA A 168 -6.34 11.44 -18.46
C ALA A 168 -7.20 12.31 -19.41
N GLU A 169 -8.29 11.76 -19.89
CA GLU A 169 -9.23 12.44 -20.79
C GLU A 169 -10.54 12.71 -20.06
N GLY A 170 -10.98 13.96 -20.03
CA GLY A 170 -12.28 14.40 -19.55
C GLY A 170 -13.20 14.84 -20.70
N ASP A 171 -14.35 15.42 -20.38
CA ASP A 171 -15.32 15.84 -21.38
C ASP A 171 -14.84 17.05 -22.22
N THR A 172 -14.03 17.94 -21.65
CA THR A 172 -13.57 19.18 -22.29
C THR A 172 -12.08 19.41 -22.16
N ASP A 173 -11.44 18.80 -21.20
CA ASP A 173 -10.06 19.01 -20.85
C ASP A 173 -9.33 17.66 -20.81
N ASP A 174 -8.05 17.67 -21.12
CA ASP A 174 -7.17 16.51 -21.05
C ASP A 174 -5.87 16.84 -20.31
N VAL A 175 -5.22 15.83 -19.79
CA VAL A 175 -3.90 15.89 -19.18
C VAL A 175 -3.01 14.83 -19.84
N HIS A 176 -1.83 15.26 -20.20
CA HIS A 176 -0.76 14.38 -20.66
C HIS A 176 0.55 14.79 -19.98
N LEU A 177 1.17 13.85 -19.29
CA LEU A 177 2.47 13.99 -18.65
C LEU A 177 3.41 12.96 -19.25
N GLU A 178 4.54 13.41 -19.73
CA GLU A 178 5.63 12.57 -20.24
C GLU A 178 6.83 12.69 -19.30
N LEU A 179 7.46 11.55 -19.02
CA LEU A 179 8.68 11.46 -18.23
C LEU A 179 9.68 10.60 -19.01
N ASP A 180 10.79 11.20 -19.38
CA ASP A 180 11.87 10.52 -20.09
C ASP A 180 12.91 9.94 -19.10
N ASN A 181 13.95 9.31 -19.63
CA ASN A 181 15.00 8.69 -18.82
C ASN A 181 15.75 9.66 -17.90
N ASP A 182 15.73 10.98 -18.20
CA ASP A 182 16.37 11.99 -17.34
C ASP A 182 15.47 12.38 -16.15
N ASP A 183 14.16 12.14 -16.27
CA ASP A 183 13.16 12.40 -15.23
C ASP A 183 12.90 11.18 -14.32
N LEU A 184 13.25 9.98 -14.79
CA LEU A 184 13.07 8.71 -14.07
C LEU A 184 14.36 8.28 -13.36
N ILE A 185 14.22 7.45 -12.32
CA ILE A 185 15.36 6.84 -11.62
C ILE A 185 15.92 5.68 -12.45
N ASP A 186 15.02 4.81 -12.97
CA ASP A 186 15.37 3.71 -13.86
C ASP A 186 14.19 3.35 -14.77
N LEU A 187 14.48 2.78 -15.92
CA LEU A 187 13.47 2.38 -16.92
C LEU A 187 13.89 1.11 -17.67
N VAL A 188 13.05 0.10 -17.59
CA VAL A 188 13.11 -1.07 -18.49
C VAL A 188 11.90 -1.00 -19.40
N SER A 189 12.16 -0.71 -20.69
CA SER A 189 11.11 -0.55 -21.70
C SER A 189 10.48 -1.88 -22.08
N GLY A 190 9.15 -1.83 -22.25
CA GLY A 190 8.35 -2.94 -22.75
C GLY A 190 6.94 -2.44 -23.08
N PRO A 191 6.16 -3.19 -23.88
CA PRO A 191 4.81 -2.76 -24.26
C PRO A 191 3.92 -2.64 -23.03
N ALA A 192 3.44 -1.41 -22.76
CA ALA A 192 2.61 -1.14 -21.60
C ALA A 192 1.63 0.00 -21.91
N SER A 193 0.35 -0.27 -21.74
CA SER A 193 -0.74 0.71 -21.74
C SER A 193 -1.95 0.10 -21.06
N SER A 194 -2.39 0.72 -19.99
CA SER A 194 -3.56 0.26 -19.23
C SER A 194 -4.32 1.43 -18.61
N LEU A 195 -5.65 1.33 -18.64
CA LEU A 195 -6.54 2.32 -18.05
C LEU A 195 -6.94 1.86 -16.63
N PHE A 196 -6.88 2.76 -15.67
CA PHE A 196 -7.20 2.46 -14.27
C PHE A 196 -8.28 3.38 -13.71
N SER A 197 -8.92 2.96 -12.62
CA SER A 197 -9.76 3.84 -11.81
C SER A 197 -8.87 4.81 -11.03
N LEU A 198 -9.07 6.09 -11.27
CA LEU A 198 -8.31 7.13 -10.58
C LEU A 198 -8.57 7.15 -9.06
N GLU A 199 -9.77 6.81 -8.63
CA GLU A 199 -10.12 6.75 -7.20
C GLU A 199 -9.21 5.80 -6.43
N TYR A 200 -8.92 4.60 -6.99
CA TYR A 200 -8.00 3.64 -6.37
C TYR A 200 -6.58 4.18 -6.31
N LEU A 201 -6.06 4.70 -7.41
CA LEU A 201 -4.70 5.26 -7.43
C LEU A 201 -4.55 6.46 -6.50
N LYS A 202 -5.59 7.32 -6.38
CA LYS A 202 -5.63 8.40 -5.39
C LYS A 202 -5.54 7.89 -3.95
N ASN A 203 -6.25 6.81 -3.64
CA ASN A 203 -6.22 6.24 -2.31
C ASN A 203 -4.85 5.63 -2.02
N MET A 204 -4.33 4.79 -2.91
CA MET A 204 -2.99 4.19 -2.79
C MET A 204 -1.90 5.26 -2.66
N ASN A 205 -1.97 6.33 -3.47
CA ASN A 205 -1.02 7.44 -3.45
C ASN A 205 -0.97 8.21 -2.11
N LYS A 206 -2.03 8.14 -1.28
CA LYS A 206 -2.00 8.76 0.06
C LYS A 206 -1.00 8.10 1.00
N ALA A 207 -0.79 6.79 0.85
CA ALA A 207 0.13 6.01 1.67
C ALA A 207 1.56 5.98 1.12
N ILE A 208 1.78 6.33 -0.15
CA ILE A 208 3.10 6.40 -0.75
C ILE A 208 3.84 7.66 -0.27
N PRO A 209 4.99 7.54 0.44
CA PRO A 209 5.78 8.70 0.81
C PRO A 209 6.33 9.40 -0.44
N LYS A 210 6.39 10.74 -0.42
CA LYS A 210 6.77 11.53 -1.62
C LYS A 210 8.25 11.47 -1.96
N ASP A 211 9.06 11.13 -0.99
CA ASP A 211 10.52 11.05 -1.06
C ASP A 211 11.04 9.60 -1.12
N THR A 212 10.14 8.64 -1.38
CA THR A 212 10.50 7.24 -1.61
C THR A 212 10.56 6.92 -3.10
N GLU A 213 11.40 5.96 -3.45
CA GLU A 213 11.41 5.34 -4.76
C GLU A 213 10.23 4.37 -4.88
N VAL A 214 9.53 4.42 -5.99
CA VAL A 214 8.43 3.50 -6.31
C VAL A 214 8.78 2.76 -7.59
N THR A 215 8.82 1.44 -7.50
CA THR A 215 8.93 0.57 -8.65
C THR A 215 7.54 0.27 -9.17
N MET A 216 7.26 0.65 -10.41
CA MET A 216 6.01 0.42 -11.10
C MET A 216 6.21 -0.62 -12.20
N GLU A 217 5.49 -1.73 -12.13
CA GLU A 217 5.48 -2.73 -13.20
C GLU A 217 4.17 -2.61 -13.99
N LEU A 218 4.28 -2.56 -15.33
CA LEU A 218 3.16 -2.33 -16.27
C LEU A 218 3.18 -3.32 -17.43
N GLY A 219 1.99 -3.54 -18.01
CA GLY A 219 1.78 -4.28 -19.25
C GLY A 219 0.59 -3.73 -20.02
N GLU A 220 0.30 -4.30 -21.22
CA GLU A 220 -0.88 -3.95 -22.02
C GLU A 220 -2.13 -4.63 -21.44
N GLU A 221 -3.10 -3.85 -20.98
CA GLU A 221 -4.36 -4.34 -20.38
C GLU A 221 -4.14 -5.26 -19.17
N PHE A 222 -3.00 -5.12 -18.49
CA PHE A 222 -2.66 -5.86 -17.27
C PHE A 222 -2.78 -4.99 -16.02
N PRO A 223 -2.85 -5.61 -14.83
CA PRO A 223 -2.74 -4.87 -13.57
C PRO A 223 -1.43 -4.08 -13.47
N VAL A 224 -1.45 -2.94 -12.79
CA VAL A 224 -0.22 -2.27 -12.35
C VAL A 224 0.18 -2.81 -10.98
N LYS A 225 1.47 -3.03 -10.78
CA LYS A 225 2.06 -3.23 -9.46
C LYS A 225 2.85 -1.99 -9.07
N LEU A 226 2.68 -1.54 -7.83
CA LEU A 226 3.44 -0.43 -7.23
C LEU A 226 4.14 -0.98 -6.00
N HIS A 227 5.46 -0.98 -6.02
CA HIS A 227 6.27 -1.44 -4.90
C HIS A 227 7.07 -0.28 -4.32
N PHE A 228 7.05 -0.11 -3.00
CA PHE A 228 7.78 0.93 -2.28
C PHE A 228 8.07 0.52 -0.84
N ASP A 229 9.06 1.17 -0.24
CA ASP A 229 9.46 0.93 1.14
C ASP A 229 8.82 1.94 2.09
N ILE A 230 8.57 1.49 3.32
CA ILE A 230 8.14 2.27 4.48
C ILE A 230 9.11 2.00 5.65
N ALA A 231 8.94 2.70 6.77
CA ALA A 231 9.68 2.45 7.99
C ALA A 231 11.22 2.46 7.79
N GLU A 232 11.73 3.46 7.05
CA GLU A 232 13.17 3.61 6.78
C GLU A 232 13.80 2.41 6.01
N GLY A 233 12.97 1.62 5.28
CA GLY A 233 13.40 0.45 4.52
C GLY A 233 13.15 -0.89 5.21
N GLU A 234 12.63 -0.87 6.44
CA GLU A 234 12.33 -2.09 7.21
C GLU A 234 10.90 -2.63 6.96
N GLY A 235 10.15 -1.99 6.07
CA GLY A 235 8.85 -2.45 5.60
C GLY A 235 8.72 -2.29 4.10
N ALA A 236 8.09 -3.27 3.46
CA ALA A 236 7.83 -3.28 2.02
C ALA A 236 6.33 -3.36 1.75
N VAL A 237 5.86 -2.54 0.81
CA VAL A 237 4.46 -2.49 0.39
C VAL A 237 4.38 -2.74 -1.10
N THR A 238 3.52 -3.66 -1.50
CA THR A 238 3.16 -3.88 -2.89
C THR A 238 1.66 -3.68 -3.06
N TYR A 239 1.27 -2.71 -3.86
CA TYR A 239 -0.09 -2.60 -4.37
C TYR A 239 -0.22 -3.27 -5.72
N MET A 240 -1.36 -3.90 -5.95
CA MET A 240 -1.77 -4.33 -7.28
C MET A 240 -3.15 -3.74 -7.58
N LEU A 241 -3.29 -3.12 -8.75
CA LEU A 241 -4.56 -2.54 -9.20
C LEU A 241 -4.94 -3.12 -10.55
N ALA A 242 -6.13 -3.71 -10.64
CA ALA A 242 -6.66 -4.25 -11.88
C ALA A 242 -6.99 -3.13 -12.88
N PRO A 243 -6.74 -3.34 -14.18
CA PRO A 243 -7.12 -2.39 -15.22
C PRO A 243 -8.64 -2.35 -15.41
N ARG A 244 -9.13 -1.27 -15.95
CA ARG A 244 -10.52 -1.18 -16.43
C ARG A 244 -10.65 -1.83 -17.80
N ILE A 245 -11.61 -2.72 -17.92
CA ILE A 245 -11.95 -3.34 -19.22
C ILE A 245 -12.72 -2.30 -20.03
N GLN A 246 -12.13 -1.85 -21.13
CA GLN A 246 -12.85 -1.04 -22.11
C GLN A 246 -13.79 -1.96 -22.91
N SER A 247 -15.10 -1.79 -22.71
CA SER A 247 -16.09 -2.47 -23.56
C SER A 247 -16.15 -1.75 -24.91
N ASN A 248 -15.63 -2.40 -25.94
CA ASN A 248 -15.78 -1.97 -27.34
C ASN A 248 -17.25 -2.04 -27.81
#